data_f90b824ef13ad9f95fe06100e410002a
#
_entry.id   f90b824ef13ad9f95fe06100e410002a
#
_cell.length_a   1.000
_cell.length_b   1.000
_cell.length_c   1.000
_cell.angle_alpha   90.00
_cell.angle_beta   90.00
_cell.angle_gamma   90.00
#
_symmetry.space_group_name_H-M   'P 1'
#
loop_
_entity.id
_entity.type
_entity.pdbx_description
1 polymer ?
#
loop_
_entity_poly.entity_id
_entity_poly.type
_entity_poly.pdbx_seq_one_letter_code
_entity_poly.pdbx_strand_id
1 'polypeptide(L)'
;MAEKGVKQKGELKTARIPIKIVPVDQPLKKPDWIRVKAGNSAGRFGEIKSMLREKKLHTVCEEATCPNIGECFGRGTATFMILGDICTRRCPFCDVGHGQPLPPNPDEPRELGESVAALKLKYVVITSVDRDDLRDGGAQHFVDVIRNVRELSPSTTVETLVPNFRGRMDVALDVLGNALPDVLNHNMETVPRLYKQSRPGA
;
A
#
# COMPACT_ATOMS: atom_id res chain seq x y z
N MET A 1 20.04 2.61 17.67
CA MET A 1 19.48 2.68 16.30
C MET A 1 18.45 1.55 16.17
N ALA A 2 17.33 1.77 15.47
CA ALA A 2 16.36 0.69 15.25
C ALA A 2 16.98 -0.34 14.28
N GLU A 3 16.75 -1.60 14.51
CA GLU A 3 17.21 -2.69 13.67
C GLU A 3 16.46 -2.69 12.33
N LYS A 4 17.18 -2.89 11.20
CA LYS A 4 16.57 -2.95 9.87
C LYS A 4 15.68 -4.19 9.74
N GLY A 5 14.54 -4.03 9.07
CA GLY A 5 13.58 -5.13 8.86
C GLY A 5 12.68 -5.43 10.06
N VAL A 6 12.83 -4.75 11.20
CA VAL A 6 11.95 -4.94 12.36
C VAL A 6 10.69 -4.07 12.22
N LYS A 7 9.53 -4.73 12.21
CA LYS A 7 8.21 -4.13 12.02
C LYS A 7 7.56 -3.80 13.37
N GLN A 8 7.22 -2.52 13.58
CA GLN A 8 6.47 -2.05 14.75
C GLN A 8 5.01 -1.83 14.39
N LYS A 9 4.07 -2.46 15.08
CA LYS A 9 2.62 -2.29 14.95
C LYS A 9 1.99 -1.89 16.29
N GLY A 10 0.75 -1.40 16.25
CA GLY A 10 -0.05 -1.05 17.43
C GLY A 10 0.63 -0.06 18.36
N GLU A 11 0.65 -0.34 19.66
CA GLU A 11 1.22 0.53 20.69
C GLU A 11 2.70 0.84 20.48
N LEU A 12 3.50 -0.10 20.01
CA LEU A 12 4.93 0.10 19.73
C LEU A 12 5.14 1.15 18.64
N LYS A 13 4.24 1.20 17.64
CA LYS A 13 4.25 2.19 16.57
C LYS A 13 3.84 3.56 17.09
N THR A 14 2.82 3.63 17.94
CA THR A 14 2.19 4.87 18.40
C THR A 14 2.86 5.48 19.65
N ALA A 15 3.63 4.70 20.41
CA ALA A 15 4.30 5.13 21.63
C ALA A 15 5.18 6.41 21.48
N ARG A 16 5.71 6.65 20.27
CA ARG A 16 6.58 7.81 19.96
C ARG A 16 5.87 8.91 19.17
N ILE A 17 4.55 8.83 19.01
CA ILE A 17 3.78 9.89 18.35
C ILE A 17 3.52 10.98 19.38
N PRO A 18 3.69 12.29 19.02
CA PRO A 18 3.50 13.39 19.96
C PRO A 18 2.04 13.55 20.44
N ILE A 19 1.10 12.89 19.78
CA ILE A 19 -0.32 12.92 20.15
C ILE A 19 -0.63 11.69 21.00
N LYS A 20 -1.13 11.92 22.21
CA LYS A 20 -1.64 10.83 23.04
C LYS A 20 -2.93 10.29 22.41
N ILE A 21 -2.88 9.03 21.97
CA ILE A 21 -4.09 8.29 21.63
C ILE A 21 -4.75 7.90 22.95
N VAL A 22 -5.88 8.49 23.24
CA VAL A 22 -6.71 8.12 24.40
C VAL A 22 -7.56 6.93 23.96
N PRO A 23 -7.38 5.72 24.55
CA PRO A 23 -8.25 4.60 24.28
C PRO A 23 -9.69 4.96 24.64
N VAL A 24 -10.63 4.57 23.78
CA VAL A 24 -12.05 4.71 24.08
C VAL A 24 -12.47 3.45 24.84
N ASP A 25 -12.87 3.60 26.10
CA ASP A 25 -13.24 2.48 27.00
C ASP A 25 -14.41 1.64 26.45
N GLN A 26 -15.26 2.25 25.64
CA GLN A 26 -16.32 1.54 24.93
C GLN A 26 -16.28 1.91 23.44
N PRO A 27 -15.88 0.97 22.55
CA PRO A 27 -15.92 1.21 21.12
C PRO A 27 -17.36 1.46 20.67
N LEU A 28 -17.57 2.55 19.92
CA LEU A 28 -18.87 2.89 19.34
C LEU A 28 -19.36 1.73 18.48
N LYS A 29 -20.63 1.34 18.68
CA LYS A 29 -21.27 0.31 17.84
C LYS A 29 -21.32 0.80 16.40
N LYS A 30 -20.76 0.01 15.48
CA LYS A 30 -20.84 0.35 14.05
C LYS A 30 -22.31 0.31 13.60
N PRO A 31 -22.76 1.29 12.79
CA PRO A 31 -24.08 1.26 12.18
C PRO A 31 -24.30 -0.04 11.39
N ASP A 32 -25.53 -0.54 11.36
CA ASP A 32 -25.85 -1.84 10.73
C ASP A 32 -25.59 -1.87 9.22
N TRP A 33 -25.59 -0.71 8.57
CA TRP A 33 -25.28 -0.58 7.14
C TRP A 33 -23.77 -0.72 6.83
N ILE A 34 -22.88 -0.63 7.83
CA ILE A 34 -21.41 -0.88 7.69
C ILE A 34 -21.13 -2.39 7.88
N ARG A 35 -21.95 -3.27 7.35
CA ARG A 35 -21.67 -4.70 7.40
C ARG A 35 -21.13 -5.16 6.06
N VAL A 36 -19.91 -5.68 6.04
CA VAL A 36 -19.34 -6.34 4.87
C VAL A 36 -19.77 -7.80 4.88
N LYS A 37 -20.22 -8.31 3.75
CA LYS A 37 -20.48 -9.75 3.58
C LYS A 37 -19.13 -10.47 3.64
N ALA A 38 -19.01 -11.49 4.50
CA ALA A 38 -17.84 -12.36 4.51
C ALA A 38 -17.64 -12.93 3.09
N GLY A 39 -16.48 -12.68 2.52
CA GLY A 39 -16.13 -13.23 1.21
C GLY A 39 -16.03 -14.75 1.28
N ASN A 40 -16.50 -15.44 0.24
CA ASN A 40 -16.31 -16.87 0.11
C ASN A 40 -14.81 -17.11 -0.16
N SER A 41 -14.14 -17.81 0.75
CA SER A 41 -12.71 -18.15 0.66
C SER A 41 -12.39 -19.22 -0.41
N ALA A 42 -13.43 -19.73 -1.07
CA ALA A 42 -13.28 -20.68 -2.18
C ALA A 42 -13.13 -19.93 -3.53
N GLY A 43 -12.35 -20.47 -4.45
CA GLY A 43 -12.15 -19.92 -5.79
C GLY A 43 -11.10 -18.80 -5.85
N ARG A 44 -11.38 -17.76 -6.63
CA ARG A 44 -10.43 -16.71 -7.01
C ARG A 44 -9.73 -16.01 -5.84
N PHE A 45 -10.43 -15.84 -4.72
CA PHE A 45 -9.84 -15.29 -3.49
C PHE A 45 -8.68 -16.17 -2.98
N GLY A 46 -8.90 -17.49 -2.95
CA GLY A 46 -7.86 -18.44 -2.53
C GLY A 46 -6.66 -18.48 -3.48
N GLU A 47 -6.90 -18.42 -4.79
CA GLU A 47 -5.85 -18.37 -5.82
C GLU A 47 -4.95 -17.14 -5.66
N ILE A 48 -5.56 -15.95 -5.53
CA ILE A 48 -4.81 -14.69 -5.34
C ILE A 48 -3.97 -14.79 -4.07
N LYS A 49 -4.55 -15.24 -2.98
CA LYS A 49 -3.86 -15.32 -1.69
C LYS A 49 -2.69 -16.32 -1.70
N SER A 50 -2.83 -17.45 -2.39
CA SER A 50 -1.76 -18.44 -2.53
C SER A 50 -0.60 -17.87 -3.37
N MET A 51 -0.90 -17.21 -4.48
CA MET A 51 0.11 -16.60 -5.34
C MET A 51 0.89 -15.48 -4.65
N LEU A 52 0.19 -14.62 -3.87
CA LEU A 52 0.84 -13.56 -3.09
C LEU A 52 1.89 -14.12 -2.13
N ARG A 53 1.58 -15.24 -1.47
CA ARG A 53 2.52 -15.91 -0.55
C ARG A 53 3.69 -16.56 -1.27
N GLU A 54 3.43 -17.25 -2.37
CA GLU A 54 4.45 -17.91 -3.19
C GLU A 54 5.47 -16.90 -3.71
N LYS A 55 5.00 -15.77 -4.22
CA LYS A 55 5.81 -14.67 -4.78
C LYS A 55 6.30 -13.68 -3.74
N LYS A 56 5.97 -13.85 -2.46
CA LYS A 56 6.29 -12.91 -1.35
C LYS A 56 5.85 -11.46 -1.64
N LEU A 57 4.73 -11.30 -2.35
CA LEU A 57 4.14 -10.01 -2.64
C LEU A 57 3.22 -9.55 -1.50
N HIS A 58 3.19 -8.25 -1.27
CA HIS A 58 2.37 -7.62 -0.25
C HIS A 58 1.14 -6.96 -0.85
N THR A 59 0.02 -7.01 -0.13
CA THR A 59 -1.18 -6.24 -0.48
C THR A 59 -1.61 -5.37 0.69
N VAL A 60 -2.05 -4.15 0.39
CA VAL A 60 -2.70 -3.29 1.40
C VAL A 60 -3.92 -3.98 1.99
N CYS A 61 -4.61 -4.78 1.17
CA CYS A 61 -5.79 -5.52 1.61
C CYS A 61 -5.51 -6.46 2.79
N GLU A 62 -4.32 -7.07 2.85
CA GLU A 62 -3.89 -7.91 3.98
C GLU A 62 -3.21 -7.08 5.08
N GLU A 63 -2.28 -6.19 4.73
CA GLU A 63 -1.49 -5.42 5.70
C GLU A 63 -2.33 -4.40 6.49
N ALA A 64 -3.35 -3.81 5.87
CA ALA A 64 -4.28 -2.87 6.50
C ALA A 64 -5.57 -3.52 7.00
N THR A 65 -5.65 -4.84 7.02
CA THR A 65 -6.82 -5.59 7.51
C THR A 65 -8.14 -5.14 6.86
N CYS A 66 -8.12 -4.98 5.51
CA CYS A 66 -9.22 -4.42 4.75
C CYS A 66 -10.46 -5.34 4.80
N PRO A 67 -11.63 -4.86 5.23
CA PRO A 67 -12.84 -5.68 5.31
C PRO A 67 -13.39 -6.08 3.92
N ASN A 68 -13.02 -5.37 2.87
CA ASN A 68 -13.54 -5.59 1.50
C ASN A 68 -12.70 -6.58 0.68
N ILE A 69 -11.64 -7.16 1.26
CA ILE A 69 -10.69 -8.02 0.55
C ILE A 69 -11.38 -9.17 -0.22
N GLY A 70 -12.37 -9.80 0.38
CA GLY A 70 -13.10 -10.92 -0.25
C GLY A 70 -13.86 -10.50 -1.51
N GLU A 71 -14.47 -9.31 -1.50
CA GLU A 71 -15.20 -8.77 -2.65
C GLU A 71 -14.26 -8.34 -3.77
N CYS A 72 -13.21 -7.58 -3.43
CA CYS A 72 -12.23 -7.09 -4.41
C CYS A 72 -11.51 -8.24 -5.12
N PHE A 73 -10.98 -9.19 -4.38
CA PHE A 73 -10.31 -10.36 -4.95
C PHE A 73 -11.27 -11.21 -5.79
N GLY A 74 -12.51 -11.40 -5.33
CA GLY A 74 -13.54 -12.10 -6.09
C GLY A 74 -13.89 -11.45 -7.44
N ARG A 75 -13.79 -10.11 -7.53
CA ARG A 75 -14.05 -9.34 -8.77
C ARG A 75 -12.81 -9.22 -9.67
N GLY A 76 -11.64 -9.72 -9.25
CA GLY A 76 -10.39 -9.62 -10.01
C GLY A 76 -9.74 -8.24 -9.91
N THR A 77 -9.93 -7.56 -8.79
CA THR A 77 -9.24 -6.34 -8.43
C THR A 77 -8.34 -6.60 -7.23
N ALA A 78 -7.09 -6.17 -7.28
CA ALA A 78 -6.17 -6.27 -6.17
C ALA A 78 -5.40 -4.95 -5.99
N THR A 79 -5.04 -4.64 -4.74
CA THR A 79 -4.20 -3.50 -4.39
C THR A 79 -2.87 -4.02 -3.86
N PHE A 80 -1.84 -3.95 -4.69
CA PHE A 80 -0.49 -4.34 -4.30
C PHE A 80 0.21 -3.20 -3.56
N MET A 81 0.99 -3.57 -2.55
CA MET A 81 1.83 -2.66 -1.80
C MET A 81 3.29 -2.98 -2.12
N ILE A 82 3.93 -2.10 -2.86
CA ILE A 82 5.32 -2.23 -3.29
C ILE A 82 6.29 -1.59 -2.29
N LEU A 83 7.59 -1.84 -2.49
CA LEU A 83 8.68 -1.37 -1.64
C LEU A 83 8.70 -1.98 -0.24
N GLY A 84 8.06 -3.15 -0.10
CA GLY A 84 7.97 -3.90 1.14
C GLY A 84 6.78 -3.52 2.01
N ASP A 85 6.82 -3.96 3.27
CA ASP A 85 5.72 -3.86 4.23
C ASP A 85 6.06 -3.03 5.48
N ILE A 86 7.21 -2.32 5.45
CA ILE A 86 7.69 -1.46 6.53
C ILE A 86 7.75 -0.03 6.05
N CYS A 87 6.93 0.82 6.67
CA CYS A 87 6.85 2.25 6.35
C CYS A 87 7.84 3.05 7.20
N THR A 88 8.46 4.08 6.62
CA THR A 88 9.32 5.02 7.36
C THR A 88 8.53 5.97 8.26
N ARG A 89 7.19 6.06 8.08
CA ARG A 89 6.30 6.95 8.82
C ARG A 89 5.39 6.21 9.80
N ARG A 90 4.80 6.99 10.75
CA ARG A 90 4.02 6.48 11.89
C ARG A 90 2.62 7.09 11.93
N CYS A 91 1.94 7.19 10.81
CA CYS A 91 0.57 7.73 10.81
C CYS A 91 -0.31 6.94 11.79
N PRO A 92 -0.96 7.61 12.77
CA PRO A 92 -1.64 6.90 13.86
C PRO A 92 -2.88 6.11 13.41
N PHE A 93 -3.50 6.52 12.32
CA PHE A 93 -4.68 5.86 11.75
C PHE A 93 -4.33 4.66 10.85
N CYS A 94 -3.06 4.52 10.44
CA CYS A 94 -2.63 3.50 9.50
C CYS A 94 -2.18 2.22 10.21
N ASP A 95 -2.64 1.05 9.77
CA ASP A 95 -2.26 -0.24 10.36
C ASP A 95 -0.96 -0.83 9.79
N VAL A 96 -0.42 -0.25 8.71
CA VAL A 96 0.87 -0.65 8.14
C VAL A 96 2.00 -0.45 9.16
N GLY A 97 2.89 -1.44 9.27
CA GLY A 97 3.99 -1.40 10.23
C GLY A 97 5.00 -0.30 9.97
N HIS A 98 5.58 0.23 11.05
CA HIS A 98 6.65 1.23 11.00
C HIS A 98 8.01 0.59 11.33
N GLY A 99 9.07 1.11 10.73
CA GLY A 99 10.44 0.69 11.02
C GLY A 99 11.48 1.25 10.06
N GLN A 100 12.62 0.59 10.00
CA GLN A 100 13.63 0.82 8.97
C GLN A 100 13.47 -0.25 7.88
N PRO A 101 12.98 0.11 6.67
CA PRO A 101 12.80 -0.85 5.60
C PRO A 101 14.12 -1.48 5.14
N LEU A 102 14.02 -2.69 4.61
CA LEU A 102 15.10 -3.29 3.83
C LEU A 102 15.27 -2.56 2.49
N PRO A 103 16.39 -2.73 1.78
CA PRO A 103 16.52 -2.25 0.41
C PRO A 103 15.37 -2.76 -0.46
N PRO A 104 14.92 -1.98 -1.48
CA PRO A 104 13.92 -2.45 -2.42
C PRO A 104 14.35 -3.76 -3.07
N ASN A 105 13.42 -4.69 -3.25
CA ASN A 105 13.66 -5.90 -4.01
C ASN A 105 13.68 -5.57 -5.51
N PRO A 106 14.79 -5.77 -6.22
CA PRO A 106 14.88 -5.44 -7.65
C PRO A 106 13.98 -6.33 -8.52
N ASP A 107 13.60 -7.50 -8.05
CA ASP A 107 12.74 -8.44 -8.78
C ASP A 107 11.25 -8.16 -8.58
N GLU A 108 10.86 -7.39 -7.54
CA GLU A 108 9.45 -7.10 -7.21
C GLU A 108 8.65 -6.55 -8.41
N PRO A 109 9.16 -5.62 -9.24
CA PRO A 109 8.42 -5.12 -10.40
C PRO A 109 8.04 -6.21 -11.41
N ARG A 110 8.97 -7.14 -11.70
CA ARG A 110 8.73 -8.25 -12.61
C ARG A 110 7.78 -9.27 -11.98
N GLU A 111 8.01 -9.67 -10.75
CA GLU A 111 7.18 -10.62 -10.02
C GLU A 111 5.73 -10.14 -9.88
N LEU A 112 5.53 -8.82 -9.69
CA LEU A 112 4.21 -8.22 -9.64
C LEU A 112 3.54 -8.24 -11.01
N GLY A 113 4.24 -7.86 -12.08
CA GLY A 113 3.73 -7.93 -13.44
C GLY A 113 3.29 -9.35 -13.84
N GLU A 114 4.13 -10.36 -13.56
CA GLU A 114 3.80 -11.78 -13.75
C GLU A 114 2.55 -12.20 -12.97
N SER A 115 2.41 -11.71 -11.73
CA SER A 115 1.27 -12.05 -10.88
C SER A 115 -0.03 -11.42 -11.39
N VAL A 116 0.02 -10.16 -11.85
CA VAL A 116 -1.12 -9.48 -12.48
C VAL A 116 -1.60 -10.25 -13.72
N ALA A 117 -0.65 -10.67 -14.57
CA ALA A 117 -0.94 -11.44 -15.79
C ALA A 117 -1.52 -12.82 -15.46
N ALA A 118 -0.88 -13.58 -14.56
CA ALA A 118 -1.32 -14.92 -14.18
C ALA A 118 -2.70 -14.91 -13.51
N LEU A 119 -2.99 -13.90 -12.70
CA LEU A 119 -4.30 -13.70 -12.08
C LEU A 119 -5.34 -13.09 -13.03
N LYS A 120 -4.95 -12.72 -14.26
CA LYS A 120 -5.83 -12.09 -15.25
C LYS A 120 -6.62 -10.93 -14.63
N LEU A 121 -5.95 -10.06 -13.90
CA LEU A 121 -6.60 -8.92 -13.27
C LEU A 121 -7.06 -7.92 -14.35
N LYS A 122 -8.26 -7.42 -14.20
CA LYS A 122 -8.80 -6.37 -15.07
C LYS A 122 -8.37 -4.97 -14.61
N TYR A 123 -8.15 -4.84 -13.32
CA TYR A 123 -7.80 -3.60 -12.66
C TYR A 123 -6.82 -3.87 -11.53
N VAL A 124 -5.73 -3.15 -11.51
CA VAL A 124 -4.73 -3.23 -10.44
C VAL A 124 -4.49 -1.86 -9.84
N VAL A 125 -4.50 -1.78 -8.52
CA VAL A 125 -4.03 -0.61 -7.78
C VAL A 125 -2.64 -0.90 -7.25
N ILE A 126 -1.71 -0.02 -7.52
CA ILE A 126 -0.32 -0.08 -7.05
C ILE A 126 -0.12 1.05 -6.06
N THR A 127 0.18 0.72 -4.83
CA THR A 127 0.53 1.69 -3.81
C THR A 127 1.84 1.29 -3.13
N SER A 128 2.35 2.11 -2.23
CA SER A 128 3.58 1.80 -1.51
C SER A 128 3.51 2.20 -0.05
N VAL A 129 4.44 1.69 0.74
CA VAL A 129 4.85 2.32 1.99
C VAL A 129 5.59 3.64 1.69
N ASP A 130 5.61 4.59 2.64
CA ASP A 130 6.50 5.74 2.51
C ASP A 130 7.96 5.30 2.66
N ARG A 131 8.81 5.71 1.72
CA ARG A 131 10.24 5.43 1.63
C ARG A 131 11.05 6.71 1.66
N ASP A 132 10.94 7.45 2.79
CA ASP A 132 11.69 8.69 2.99
C ASP A 132 13.22 8.47 3.01
N ASP A 133 13.66 7.22 3.09
CA ASP A 133 15.05 6.76 3.00
C ASP A 133 15.59 6.73 1.56
N LEU A 134 14.72 6.68 0.54
CA LEU A 134 15.11 6.69 -0.87
C LEU A 134 15.16 8.12 -1.43
N ARG A 135 16.08 8.37 -2.38
CA ARG A 135 16.32 9.71 -2.95
C ARG A 135 15.11 10.26 -3.72
N ASP A 136 14.40 9.41 -4.41
CA ASP A 136 13.20 9.71 -5.20
C ASP A 136 11.90 9.32 -4.48
N GLY A 137 12.00 8.90 -3.21
CA GLY A 137 10.85 8.41 -2.44
C GLY A 137 10.26 7.11 -2.97
N GLY A 138 10.95 6.42 -3.89
CA GLY A 138 10.52 5.17 -4.52
C GLY A 138 9.82 5.36 -5.87
N ALA A 139 9.84 6.55 -6.46
CA ALA A 139 9.16 6.84 -7.73
C ALA A 139 9.65 5.95 -8.88
N GLN A 140 10.96 5.67 -8.98
CA GLN A 140 11.49 4.78 -10.02
C GLN A 140 10.91 3.38 -9.92
N HIS A 141 10.71 2.88 -8.72
CA HIS A 141 10.12 1.56 -8.52
C HIS A 141 8.67 1.47 -9.03
N PHE A 142 7.88 2.55 -8.87
CA PHE A 142 6.55 2.65 -9.50
C PHE A 142 6.64 2.57 -11.03
N VAL A 143 7.58 3.29 -11.64
CA VAL A 143 7.81 3.25 -13.10
C VAL A 143 8.13 1.84 -13.57
N ASP A 144 9.01 1.14 -12.87
CA ASP A 144 9.41 -0.21 -13.22
C ASP A 144 8.24 -1.19 -13.10
N VAL A 145 7.41 -1.06 -12.05
CA VAL A 145 6.19 -1.87 -11.89
C VAL A 145 5.19 -1.59 -13.00
N ILE A 146 4.90 -0.31 -13.32
CA ILE A 146 3.95 0.05 -14.38
C ILE A 146 4.41 -0.54 -15.72
N ARG A 147 5.70 -0.43 -16.05
CA ARG A 147 6.27 -1.00 -17.28
C ARG A 147 6.10 -2.51 -17.37
N ASN A 148 6.42 -3.23 -16.30
CA ASN A 148 6.26 -4.68 -16.27
C ASN A 148 4.79 -5.11 -16.37
N VAL A 149 3.87 -4.42 -15.69
CA VAL A 149 2.43 -4.71 -15.83
C VAL A 149 1.96 -4.47 -17.25
N ARG A 150 2.36 -3.34 -17.88
CA ARG A 150 1.98 -3.03 -19.26
C ARG A 150 2.52 -4.03 -20.27
N GLU A 151 3.74 -4.52 -20.07
CA GLU A 151 4.36 -5.51 -20.93
C GLU A 151 3.66 -6.87 -20.82
N LEU A 152 3.42 -7.35 -19.57
CA LEU A 152 2.92 -8.70 -19.32
C LEU A 152 1.40 -8.82 -19.31
N SER A 153 0.68 -7.71 -19.09
CA SER A 153 -0.78 -7.68 -19.05
C SER A 153 -1.32 -6.34 -19.61
N PRO A 154 -1.17 -6.10 -20.92
CA PRO A 154 -1.45 -4.80 -21.55
C PRO A 154 -2.91 -4.34 -21.49
N SER A 155 -3.85 -5.26 -21.23
CA SER A 155 -5.28 -4.96 -21.07
C SER A 155 -5.69 -4.58 -19.65
N THR A 156 -4.78 -4.67 -18.68
CA THR A 156 -5.06 -4.33 -17.29
C THR A 156 -5.02 -2.82 -17.09
N THR A 157 -6.08 -2.26 -16.53
CA THR A 157 -6.08 -0.87 -16.08
C THR A 157 -5.19 -0.72 -14.84
N VAL A 158 -4.26 0.22 -14.89
CA VAL A 158 -3.28 0.47 -13.83
C VAL A 158 -3.61 1.79 -13.13
N GLU A 159 -3.96 1.69 -11.86
CA GLU A 159 -4.06 2.85 -10.95
C GLU A 159 -2.84 2.87 -10.04
N THR A 160 -2.29 4.06 -9.77
CA THR A 160 -1.27 4.25 -8.74
C THR A 160 -1.80 5.15 -7.65
N LEU A 161 -1.63 4.72 -6.41
CA LEU A 161 -1.87 5.54 -5.22
C LEU A 161 -0.51 5.90 -4.63
N VAL A 162 0.00 7.06 -5.01
CA VAL A 162 1.36 7.48 -4.68
C VAL A 162 1.48 8.12 -3.30
N PRO A 163 2.62 7.99 -2.61
CA PRO A 163 2.92 8.69 -1.37
C PRO A 163 3.14 10.19 -1.66
N ASN A 164 3.29 11.01 -0.62
CA ASN A 164 3.53 12.44 -0.80
C ASN A 164 5.01 12.82 -0.98
N PHE A 165 5.90 11.86 -1.14
CA PHE A 165 7.33 11.99 -1.45
C PHE A 165 8.13 13.00 -0.61
N ARG A 166 7.57 13.53 0.46
CA ARG A 166 8.19 14.39 1.47
C ARG A 166 9.25 15.38 0.96
N GLY A 167 8.79 16.42 0.27
CA GLY A 167 9.67 17.48 -0.26
C GLY A 167 10.46 17.08 -1.51
N ARG A 168 10.12 15.95 -2.15
CA ARG A 168 10.72 15.47 -3.41
C ARG A 168 9.67 15.30 -4.50
N MET A 169 8.53 15.98 -4.37
CA MET A 169 7.39 15.83 -5.28
C MET A 169 7.79 16.08 -6.74
N ASP A 170 8.54 17.15 -7.00
CA ASP A 170 8.96 17.49 -8.36
C ASP A 170 9.83 16.39 -8.96
N VAL A 171 10.86 15.92 -8.22
CA VAL A 171 11.71 14.81 -8.64
C VAL A 171 10.91 13.54 -8.89
N ALA A 172 9.99 13.23 -8.00
CA ALA A 172 9.17 12.03 -8.11
C ALA A 172 8.21 12.10 -9.32
N LEU A 173 7.60 13.25 -9.58
CA LEU A 173 6.71 13.45 -10.73
C LEU A 173 7.47 13.39 -12.06
N ASP A 174 8.68 13.96 -12.11
CA ASP A 174 9.55 13.86 -13.29
C ASP A 174 9.91 12.39 -13.59
N VAL A 175 10.21 11.61 -12.57
CA VAL A 175 10.47 10.17 -12.72
C VAL A 175 9.22 9.43 -13.17
N LEU A 176 8.08 9.65 -12.50
CA LEU A 176 6.79 9.01 -12.85
C LEU A 176 6.32 9.35 -14.26
N GLY A 177 6.70 10.52 -14.79
CA GLY A 177 6.46 10.92 -16.17
C GLY A 177 7.01 9.96 -17.23
N ASN A 178 7.97 9.09 -16.87
CA ASN A 178 8.53 8.07 -17.76
C ASN A 178 7.64 6.85 -17.97
N ALA A 179 6.63 6.62 -17.13
CA ALA A 179 5.60 5.59 -17.31
C ALA A 179 4.32 6.02 -16.58
N LEU A 180 3.38 6.58 -17.32
CA LEU A 180 2.13 7.06 -16.75
C LEU A 180 1.16 5.90 -16.46
N PRO A 181 0.52 5.86 -15.28
CA PRO A 181 -0.62 4.99 -15.03
C PRO A 181 -1.87 5.48 -15.78
N ASP A 182 -2.92 4.67 -15.84
CA ASP A 182 -4.22 5.11 -16.36
C ASP A 182 -4.92 6.05 -15.37
N VAL A 183 -4.69 5.83 -14.07
CA VAL A 183 -5.22 6.66 -12.97
C VAL A 183 -4.09 6.97 -12.00
N LEU A 184 -3.83 8.26 -11.77
CA LEU A 184 -2.93 8.73 -10.71
C LEU A 184 -3.77 9.24 -9.55
N ASN A 185 -3.56 8.65 -8.38
CA ASN A 185 -4.32 8.96 -7.17
C ASN A 185 -3.39 9.32 -5.99
N HIS A 186 -3.90 10.13 -5.09
CA HIS A 186 -3.19 10.53 -3.87
C HIS A 186 -4.16 10.73 -2.71
N ASN A 187 -3.75 10.32 -1.51
CA ASN A 187 -4.56 10.43 -0.30
C ASN A 187 -4.52 11.83 0.30
N MET A 188 -5.67 12.44 0.46
CA MET A 188 -5.81 13.70 1.20
C MET A 188 -5.93 13.48 2.73
N GLU A 189 -6.36 12.32 3.16
CA GLU A 189 -6.53 11.82 4.53
C GLU A 189 -7.40 12.69 5.43
N THR A 190 -7.12 14.00 5.53
CA THR A 190 -7.79 14.92 6.45
C THR A 190 -7.71 16.36 5.96
N VAL A 191 -8.31 17.28 6.73
CA VAL A 191 -8.24 18.72 6.47
C VAL A 191 -6.88 19.31 6.87
N PRO A 192 -6.39 20.41 6.23
CA PRO A 192 -5.03 20.93 6.41
C PRO A 192 -4.64 21.18 7.88
N ARG A 193 -5.54 21.69 8.71
CA ARG A 193 -5.27 21.98 10.13
C ARG A 193 -4.93 20.75 10.97
N LEU A 194 -5.29 19.53 10.52
CA LEU A 194 -5.05 18.28 11.21
C LEU A 194 -3.84 17.48 10.67
N TYR A 195 -3.24 17.92 9.55
CA TYR A 195 -2.14 17.16 8.92
C TYR A 195 -0.97 16.89 9.87
N LYS A 196 -0.53 17.91 10.63
CA LYS A 196 0.58 17.73 11.57
C LYS A 196 0.30 16.66 12.63
N GLN A 197 -0.96 16.44 12.94
CA GLN A 197 -1.41 15.48 13.94
C GLN A 197 -1.60 14.08 13.32
N SER A 198 -2.33 14.01 12.22
CA SER A 198 -2.75 12.74 11.62
C SER A 198 -1.68 12.16 10.71
N ARG A 199 -0.92 13.02 10.01
CA ARG A 199 0.06 12.60 9.00
C ARG A 199 1.32 13.48 9.07
N PRO A 200 2.09 13.38 10.14
CA PRO A 200 3.29 14.20 10.30
C PRO A 200 4.30 13.91 9.18
N GLY A 201 4.73 14.99 8.50
CA GLY A 201 5.66 14.92 7.38
C GLY A 201 5.00 14.77 6.00
N ALA A 202 3.67 14.89 5.93
CA ALA A 202 2.94 15.03 4.67
C ALA A 202 2.86 16.47 4.23
#